data_c7b55fb755edee6830aca1289883460f
#
_entry.id   c7b55fb755edee6830aca1289883460f
#
_cell.length_a   1.000
_cell.length_b   1.000
_cell.length_c   1.000
_cell.angle_alpha   90.00
_cell.angle_beta   90.00
_cell.angle_gamma   90.00
#
_symmetry.space_group_name_H-M   'P 1'
#
loop_
_entity.id
_entity.type
_entity.pdbx_description
1 polymer ?
#
loop_
_entity_poly.entity_id
_entity_poly.type
_entity_poly.pdbx_seq_one_letter_code
_entity_poly.pdbx_strand_id
1 'polypeptide(L)'
;MIRFATPADLPWLQAHDHHVAPVELATLVSLGRVLIAQEGDEPVGWLRWNLFWDNTPFMNMLYILEPWQRRGIGRQLVNRWESQAREAGFAAVMTSTQANEEAQHFYRKLGYRDAGVLLLPGEAAEIIFHKELTAHA
;
A
#
# COMPACT_ATOMS: atom_id res chain seq x y z
N MET A 1 -15.39 4.31 2.60
CA MET A 1 -15.43 3.93 1.17
C MET A 1 -14.02 3.94 0.59
N ILE A 2 -13.70 2.95 -0.22
CA ILE A 2 -12.40 2.87 -0.92
C ILE A 2 -12.65 3.21 -2.39
N ARG A 3 -11.81 4.08 -2.95
CA ARG A 3 -11.90 4.48 -4.35
C ARG A 3 -10.52 4.73 -4.95
N PHE A 4 -10.42 4.76 -6.27
CA PHE A 4 -9.20 5.20 -6.93
C PHE A 4 -8.98 6.69 -6.72
N ALA A 5 -7.72 7.08 -6.53
CA ALA A 5 -7.35 8.48 -6.53
C ALA A 5 -7.54 9.07 -7.93
N THR A 6 -7.90 10.35 -7.98
CA THR A 6 -8.01 11.13 -9.21
C THR A 6 -7.04 12.31 -9.15
N PRO A 7 -6.79 13.02 -10.25
CA PRO A 7 -5.94 14.22 -10.20
C PRO A 7 -6.38 15.26 -9.17
N ALA A 8 -7.68 15.32 -8.85
CA ALA A 8 -8.19 16.22 -7.81
C ALA A 8 -7.65 15.89 -6.41
N ASP A 9 -7.19 14.66 -6.19
CA ASP A 9 -6.62 14.23 -4.91
C ASP A 9 -5.14 14.61 -4.74
N LEU A 10 -4.47 15.03 -5.81
CA LEU A 10 -3.04 15.31 -5.75
C LEU A 10 -2.64 16.35 -4.69
N PRO A 11 -3.36 17.46 -4.52
CA PRO A 11 -3.00 18.41 -3.47
C PRO A 11 -3.03 17.77 -2.06
N TRP A 12 -4.04 16.98 -1.77
CA TRP A 12 -4.15 16.28 -0.49
C TRP A 12 -3.05 15.24 -0.31
N LEU A 13 -2.80 14.45 -1.35
CA LEU A 13 -1.75 13.42 -1.32
C LEU A 13 -0.37 14.06 -1.15
N GLN A 14 -0.07 15.15 -1.86
CA GLN A 14 1.22 15.83 -1.74
C GLN A 14 1.42 16.43 -0.36
N ALA A 15 0.34 16.87 0.30
CA ALA A 15 0.41 17.40 1.66
C ALA A 15 0.67 16.32 2.71
N HIS A 16 0.33 15.08 2.43
CA HIS A 16 0.41 13.98 3.41
C HIS A 16 1.50 12.95 3.10
N ASP A 17 1.77 12.69 1.82
CA ASP A 17 2.75 11.68 1.41
C ASP A 17 4.08 12.35 1.08
N HIS A 18 5.03 12.27 2.01
CA HIS A 18 6.33 12.93 1.88
C HIS A 18 7.43 11.99 1.35
N HIS A 19 7.07 10.77 0.95
CA HIS A 19 8.03 9.74 0.55
C HIS A 19 8.05 9.50 -0.96
N VAL A 20 7.38 10.35 -1.73
CA VAL A 20 7.29 10.22 -3.19
C VAL A 20 7.35 11.61 -3.83
N ALA A 21 8.10 11.72 -4.93
CA ALA A 21 8.17 12.98 -5.67
C ALA A 21 6.82 13.28 -6.34
N PRO A 22 6.42 14.57 -6.44
CA PRO A 22 5.12 14.92 -7.02
C PRO A 22 4.89 14.37 -8.43
N VAL A 23 5.91 14.35 -9.27
CA VAL A 23 5.84 13.82 -10.64
C VAL A 23 5.55 12.31 -10.63
N GLU A 24 6.22 11.57 -9.75
CA GLU A 24 5.99 10.13 -9.62
C GLU A 24 4.59 9.84 -9.08
N LEU A 25 4.14 10.62 -8.11
CA LEU A 25 2.81 10.47 -7.56
C LEU A 25 1.72 10.69 -8.62
N ALA A 26 1.86 11.74 -9.42
CA ALA A 26 0.92 12.03 -10.50
C ALA A 26 0.86 10.89 -11.52
N THR A 27 2.02 10.30 -11.84
CA THR A 27 2.09 9.13 -12.73
C THR A 27 1.35 7.94 -12.13
N LEU A 28 1.57 7.65 -10.86
CA LEU A 28 0.90 6.53 -10.17
C LEU A 28 -0.61 6.72 -10.15
N VAL A 29 -1.08 7.94 -9.89
CA VAL A 29 -2.51 8.25 -9.95
C VAL A 29 -3.07 7.97 -11.34
N SER A 30 -2.37 8.42 -12.39
CA SER A 30 -2.81 8.19 -13.77
C SER A 30 -2.86 6.71 -14.15
N LEU A 31 -2.01 5.89 -13.52
CA LEU A 31 -1.96 4.45 -13.76
C LEU A 31 -2.97 3.65 -12.90
N GLY A 32 -3.75 4.32 -12.05
CA GLY A 32 -4.67 3.64 -11.15
C GLY A 32 -3.99 2.90 -9.99
N ARG A 33 -2.82 3.40 -9.58
CA ARG A 33 -1.99 2.74 -8.55
C ARG A 33 -2.04 3.45 -7.20
N VAL A 34 -3.04 4.26 -6.97
CA VAL A 34 -3.30 4.91 -5.68
C VAL A 34 -4.76 4.73 -5.31
N LEU A 35 -5.00 4.17 -4.14
CA LEU A 35 -6.34 4.03 -3.56
C LEU A 35 -6.50 5.02 -2.42
N ILE A 36 -7.69 5.59 -2.30
CA ILE A 36 -8.07 6.51 -1.22
C ILE A 36 -9.15 5.84 -0.38
N ALA A 37 -8.98 5.90 0.93
CA ALA A 37 -10.06 5.64 1.88
C ALA A 37 -10.72 6.97 2.24
N GLN A 38 -12.03 7.04 2.12
CA GLN A 38 -12.80 8.27 2.31
C GLN A 38 -13.94 8.03 3.28
N GLU A 39 -14.09 8.95 4.21
CA GLU A 39 -15.23 8.99 5.13
C GLU A 39 -16.00 10.29 4.89
N GLY A 40 -17.28 10.17 4.47
CA GLY A 40 -18.00 11.31 3.96
C GLY A 40 -17.29 11.93 2.78
N ASP A 41 -16.96 13.21 2.87
CA ASP A 41 -16.23 13.94 1.84
C ASP A 41 -14.72 14.04 2.11
N GLU A 42 -14.22 13.40 3.18
CA GLU A 42 -12.84 13.54 3.62
C GLU A 42 -12.01 12.31 3.29
N PRO A 43 -10.85 12.47 2.60
CA PRO A 43 -9.85 11.41 2.57
C PRO A 43 -9.27 11.19 3.97
N VAL A 44 -9.16 9.93 4.38
CA VAL A 44 -8.66 9.58 5.71
C VAL A 44 -7.49 8.60 5.67
N GLY A 45 -7.15 8.10 4.49
CA GLY A 45 -6.03 7.21 4.32
C GLY A 45 -5.77 6.92 2.85
N TRP A 46 -4.62 6.33 2.56
CA TRP A 46 -4.28 5.99 1.18
C TRP A 46 -3.35 4.78 1.13
N LEU A 47 -3.34 4.14 -0.03
CA LEU A 47 -2.43 3.06 -0.38
C LEU A 47 -1.89 3.36 -1.77
N ARG A 48 -0.56 3.32 -1.94
CA ARG A 48 0.04 3.42 -3.28
C ARG A 48 1.02 2.28 -3.52
N TRP A 49 1.13 1.88 -4.77
CA TRP A 49 1.94 0.74 -5.15
C TRP A 49 2.58 0.94 -6.52
N ASN A 50 3.59 0.14 -6.80
CA ASN A 50 4.22 0.08 -8.11
C ASN A 50 4.66 -1.37 -8.37
N LEU A 51 5.33 -1.66 -9.48
CA LEU A 51 5.73 -3.01 -9.81
C LEU A 51 7.17 -3.28 -9.37
N PHE A 52 7.33 -4.35 -8.60
CA PHE A 52 8.63 -4.92 -8.25
C PHE A 52 9.02 -5.90 -9.37
N TRP A 53 10.25 -5.77 -9.89
CA TRP A 53 10.73 -6.56 -11.04
C TRP A 53 9.81 -6.44 -12.27
N ASP A 54 9.12 -5.31 -12.38
CA ASP A 54 8.20 -5.02 -13.49
C ASP A 54 6.99 -5.96 -13.60
N ASN A 55 6.77 -6.83 -12.61
CA ASN A 55 5.73 -7.86 -12.71
C ASN A 55 4.98 -8.18 -11.43
N THR A 56 5.33 -7.60 -10.29
CA THR A 56 4.68 -7.94 -9.02
C THR A 56 4.31 -6.67 -8.26
N PRO A 57 3.02 -6.43 -7.97
CA PRO A 57 2.62 -5.25 -7.22
C PRO A 57 3.31 -5.20 -5.86
N PHE A 58 3.97 -4.09 -5.58
CA PHE A 58 4.64 -3.82 -4.32
C PHE A 58 4.04 -2.57 -3.69
N MET A 59 3.43 -2.72 -2.53
CA MET A 59 2.83 -1.61 -1.80
C MET A 59 3.92 -0.79 -1.13
N ASN A 60 4.10 0.44 -1.59
CA ASN A 60 5.14 1.34 -1.11
C ASN A 60 4.65 2.28 0.00
N MET A 61 3.35 2.41 0.17
CA MET A 61 2.77 3.25 1.20
C MET A 61 1.39 2.74 1.58
N LEU A 62 1.16 2.65 2.87
CA LEU A 62 -0.16 2.47 3.47
C LEU A 62 -0.20 3.34 4.72
N TYR A 63 -1.09 4.32 4.74
CA TYR A 63 -1.23 5.18 5.89
C TYR A 63 -2.69 5.57 6.13
N ILE A 64 -3.08 5.55 7.39
CA ILE A 64 -4.39 6.00 7.85
C ILE A 64 -4.15 7.15 8.81
N LEU A 65 -4.84 8.27 8.63
CA LEU A 65 -4.73 9.41 9.52
C LEU A 65 -5.07 9.00 10.96
N GLU A 66 -4.32 9.54 11.91
CA GLU A 66 -4.37 9.09 13.31
C GLU A 66 -5.78 8.96 13.91
N PRO A 67 -6.69 9.95 13.74
CA PRO A 67 -8.03 9.81 14.31
C PRO A 67 -8.84 8.63 13.77
N TRP A 68 -8.44 8.11 12.61
CA TRP A 68 -9.16 7.05 11.91
C TRP A 68 -8.49 5.67 12.03
N GLN A 69 -7.37 5.60 12.74
CA GLN A 69 -6.64 4.34 12.95
C GLN A 69 -7.43 3.39 13.86
N ARG A 70 -7.09 2.09 13.79
CA ARG A 70 -7.70 1.00 14.59
C ARG A 70 -9.18 0.80 14.31
N ARG A 71 -9.66 1.17 13.15
CA ARG A 71 -11.06 0.97 12.71
C ARG A 71 -11.18 0.01 11.53
N GLY A 72 -10.08 -0.68 11.17
CA GLY A 72 -10.09 -1.64 10.07
C GLY A 72 -9.94 -1.04 8.68
N ILE A 73 -9.67 0.27 8.55
CA ILE A 73 -9.56 0.95 7.26
C ILE A 73 -8.33 0.47 6.48
N GLY A 74 -7.19 0.31 7.16
CA GLY A 74 -5.98 -0.22 6.53
C GLY A 74 -6.19 -1.61 5.95
N ARG A 75 -6.88 -2.48 6.68
CA ARG A 75 -7.24 -3.81 6.22
C ARG A 75 -8.16 -3.75 4.99
N GLN A 76 -9.12 -2.84 4.98
CA GLN A 76 -10.01 -2.66 3.83
C GLN A 76 -9.23 -2.21 2.59
N LEU A 77 -8.29 -1.29 2.75
CA LEU A 77 -7.42 -0.84 1.64
C LEU A 77 -6.59 -2.00 1.08
N VAL A 78 -5.96 -2.78 1.95
CA VAL A 78 -5.14 -3.92 1.52
C VAL A 78 -6.01 -4.97 0.82
N ASN A 79 -7.17 -5.29 1.37
CA ASN A 79 -8.09 -6.26 0.76
C ASN A 79 -8.55 -5.80 -0.63
N ARG A 80 -8.86 -4.53 -0.79
CA ARG A 80 -9.27 -3.98 -2.10
C ARG A 80 -8.12 -4.04 -3.09
N TRP A 81 -6.91 -3.70 -2.67
CA TRP A 81 -5.71 -3.79 -3.50
C TRP A 81 -5.43 -5.23 -3.95
N GLU A 82 -5.51 -6.18 -3.02
CA GLU A 82 -5.31 -7.60 -3.36
C GLU A 82 -6.35 -8.10 -4.35
N SER A 83 -7.61 -7.69 -4.20
CA SER A 83 -8.67 -8.04 -5.15
C SER A 83 -8.38 -7.46 -6.53
N GLN A 84 -7.95 -6.22 -6.60
CA GLN A 84 -7.56 -5.57 -7.84
C GLN A 84 -6.40 -6.33 -8.51
N ALA A 85 -5.41 -6.72 -7.72
CA ALA A 85 -4.25 -7.47 -8.24
C ALA A 85 -4.68 -8.85 -8.78
N ARG A 86 -5.56 -9.56 -8.09
CA ARG A 86 -6.10 -10.84 -8.58
C ARG A 86 -6.83 -10.67 -9.90
N GLU A 87 -7.70 -9.68 -9.97
CA GLU A 87 -8.47 -9.40 -11.20
C GLU A 87 -7.57 -9.07 -12.38
N ALA A 88 -6.44 -8.41 -12.12
CA ALA A 88 -5.45 -8.08 -13.14
C ALA A 88 -4.56 -9.28 -13.52
N GLY A 89 -4.69 -10.41 -12.83
CA GLY A 89 -3.94 -11.61 -13.14
C GLY A 89 -2.58 -11.74 -12.44
N PHE A 90 -2.29 -10.91 -11.46
CA PHE A 90 -1.05 -11.04 -10.69
C PHE A 90 -1.11 -12.23 -9.74
N ALA A 91 -0.02 -12.99 -9.67
CA ALA A 91 0.07 -14.19 -8.85
C ALA A 91 0.41 -13.90 -7.39
N ALA A 92 0.96 -12.73 -7.09
CA ALA A 92 1.43 -12.38 -5.76
C ALA A 92 1.44 -10.88 -5.58
N VAL A 93 1.52 -10.45 -4.33
CA VAL A 93 1.75 -9.05 -3.95
C VAL A 93 2.85 -8.99 -2.90
N MET A 94 3.47 -7.83 -2.77
CA MET A 94 4.59 -7.61 -1.88
C MET A 94 4.44 -6.30 -1.11
N THR A 95 5.13 -6.20 0.01
CA THR A 95 5.32 -4.95 0.75
C THR A 95 6.56 -5.06 1.62
N SER A 96 6.84 -4.04 2.40
CA SER A 96 7.93 -4.07 3.37
C SER A 96 7.62 -3.17 4.55
N THR A 97 8.31 -3.42 5.67
CA THR A 97 8.28 -2.55 6.84
C THR A 97 9.57 -2.74 7.64
N GLN A 98 9.95 -1.73 8.39
CA GLN A 98 11.13 -1.84 9.25
C GLN A 98 10.89 -2.84 10.38
N ALA A 99 11.94 -3.58 10.75
CA ALA A 99 11.85 -4.65 11.74
C ALA A 99 11.49 -4.16 13.15
N ASN A 100 11.61 -2.85 13.41
CA ASN A 100 11.24 -2.23 14.68
C ASN A 100 9.84 -1.61 14.67
N GLU A 101 9.04 -1.83 13.62
CA GLU A 101 7.70 -1.28 13.50
C GLU A 101 6.62 -2.33 13.77
N GLU A 102 5.52 -1.91 14.38
CA GLU A 102 4.37 -2.78 14.67
C GLU A 102 3.64 -3.25 13.41
N ALA A 103 3.77 -2.52 12.31
CA ALA A 103 3.12 -2.87 11.04
C ALA A 103 3.47 -4.29 10.57
N GLN A 104 4.65 -4.82 10.95
CA GLN A 104 5.04 -6.19 10.62
C GLN A 104 4.00 -7.22 11.08
N HIS A 105 3.41 -7.01 12.26
CA HIS A 105 2.41 -7.92 12.80
C HIS A 105 1.10 -7.83 12.04
N PHE A 106 0.73 -6.64 11.62
CA PHE A 106 -0.44 -6.41 10.77
C PHE A 106 -0.33 -7.20 9.45
N TYR A 107 0.81 -7.12 8.78
CA TYR A 107 1.01 -7.83 7.51
C TYR A 107 1.03 -9.35 7.70
N ARG A 108 1.70 -9.86 8.74
CA ARG A 108 1.70 -11.30 9.01
C ARG A 108 0.31 -11.84 9.29
N LYS A 109 -0.53 -11.08 10.00
CA LYS A 109 -1.93 -11.46 10.24
C LYS A 109 -2.74 -11.52 8.95
N LEU A 110 -2.38 -10.72 7.95
CA LEU A 110 -3.05 -10.74 6.65
C LEU A 110 -2.51 -11.83 5.72
N GLY A 111 -1.57 -12.66 6.20
CA GLY A 111 -1.04 -13.77 5.43
C GLY A 111 0.24 -13.48 4.68
N TYR A 112 0.86 -12.33 4.90
CA TYR A 112 2.15 -12.00 4.29
C TYR A 112 3.26 -12.78 5.00
N ARG A 113 4.20 -13.31 4.22
CA ARG A 113 5.34 -14.08 4.72
C ARG A 113 6.62 -13.30 4.52
N ASP A 114 7.53 -13.43 5.49
CA ASP A 114 8.87 -12.85 5.38
C ASP A 114 9.58 -13.47 4.16
N ALA A 115 10.05 -12.65 3.26
CA ALA A 115 10.69 -13.08 2.01
C ALA A 115 12.14 -12.63 1.90
N GLY A 116 12.59 -11.78 2.79
CA GLY A 116 13.96 -11.28 2.79
C GLY A 116 14.10 -10.02 3.62
N VAL A 117 15.29 -9.46 3.59
CA VAL A 117 15.64 -8.29 4.36
C VAL A 117 16.50 -7.37 3.50
N LEU A 118 16.20 -6.07 3.53
CA LEU A 118 17.03 -5.05 2.94
C LEU A 118 17.80 -4.33 4.06
N LEU A 119 19.12 -4.31 3.95
CA LEU A 119 19.98 -3.70 4.96
C LEU A 119 20.49 -2.36 4.42
N LEU A 120 19.96 -1.27 4.95
CA LEU A 120 20.36 0.08 4.59
C LEU A 120 21.22 0.67 5.69
N PRO A 121 22.31 1.38 5.35
CA PRO A 121 23.20 1.96 6.36
C PRO A 121 22.47 2.88 7.33
N GLY A 122 22.68 2.67 8.63
CA GLY A 122 22.14 3.54 9.67
C GLY A 122 20.66 3.34 9.97
N GLU A 123 19.99 2.36 9.36
CA GLU A 123 18.57 2.13 9.56
C GLU A 123 18.29 0.71 10.08
N ALA A 124 17.14 0.53 10.70
CA ALA A 124 16.65 -0.80 11.05
C ALA A 124 16.46 -1.61 9.77
N ALA A 125 16.60 -2.94 9.87
CA ALA A 125 16.40 -3.82 8.72
C ALA A 125 15.00 -3.66 8.16
N GLU A 126 14.88 -3.59 6.85
CA GLU A 126 13.60 -3.54 6.16
C GLU A 126 13.18 -4.96 5.81
N ILE A 127 12.13 -5.47 6.45
CA ILE A 127 11.61 -6.81 6.17
C ILE A 127 10.78 -6.75 4.90
N ILE A 128 11.13 -7.60 3.93
CA ILE A 128 10.37 -7.74 2.68
C ILE A 128 9.33 -8.83 2.90
N PHE A 129 8.08 -8.54 2.57
CA PHE A 129 6.96 -9.48 2.68
C PHE A 129 6.42 -9.86 1.32
N HIS A 130 5.95 -11.10 1.22
CA HIS A 130 5.37 -11.65 -0.01
C HIS A 130 4.11 -12.43 0.34
N LYS A 131 3.07 -12.28 -0.47
CA LYS A 131 1.82 -13.03 -0.31
C LYS A 131 1.39 -13.57 -1.66
N GLU A 132 1.21 -14.90 -1.75
CA GLU A 132 0.62 -15.51 -2.93
C GLU A 132 -0.87 -15.21 -2.98
N LEU A 133 -1.35 -14.84 -4.15
CA LEU A 133 -2.77 -14.60 -4.37
C LEU A 133 -3.38 -15.88 -4.93
N THR A 134 -4.31 -16.46 -4.19
CA THR A 134 -5.02 -17.64 -4.66
C THR A 134 -6.03 -17.24 -5.73
N ALA A 135 -6.09 -18.02 -6.81
CA ALA A 135 -7.14 -17.86 -7.78
C ALA A 135 -8.49 -18.17 -7.10
N HIS A 136 -9.51 -17.36 -7.39
CA HIS A 136 -10.85 -17.69 -6.97
C HIS A 136 -11.33 -18.92 -7.75
N ALA A 137 -11.77 -19.89 -7.00
CA ALA A 137 -12.40 -21.05 -7.60
C ALA A 137 -13.77 -20.67 -8.20
#